data_afe2341de4058f098e3e0d4403522770
#
_entry.id   afe2341de4058f098e3e0d4403522770
#
_cell.length_a   1.000
_cell.length_b   1.000
_cell.length_c   1.000
_cell.angle_alpha   90.00
_cell.angle_beta   90.00
_cell.angle_gamma   90.00
#
_symmetry.space_group_name_H-M   'P 1'
#
loop_
_entity.id
_entity.type
_entity.pdbx_description
1 polymer ?
#
loop_
_entity_poly.entity_id
_entity_poly.type
_entity_poly.pdbx_seq_one_letter_code
_entity_poly.pdbx_strand_id
1 'polypeptide(L)'
;SSAYYEEYDGTNLYWHINQDIALLGMSGDRDNHIIVGRILSGTTSGGRRVPAKDAYNEGRIDLQLIPYYNRIINLCFYAERNPSHLFIHGFEKLLDDVNIGGFKTTCYKETRWRLYSANLELFIAAALARCGSVRGIQVLLDYLDDIHSDFRRFARKELFAILKKDCEYDIVAWKRQIDKQTFPLRITPLVKDIEI
;
A
#
# COMPACT_ATOMS: atom_id res chain seq x y z
N SER A 1 -18.89 24.41 7.30
CA SER A 1 -18.04 23.25 6.90
C SER A 1 -18.38 21.96 7.62
N SER A 2 -19.22 21.96 8.67
CA SER A 2 -19.63 20.74 9.37
C SER A 2 -20.74 19.96 8.63
N ALA A 3 -21.59 20.64 7.88
CA ALA A 3 -22.71 20.03 7.18
C ALA A 3 -22.31 19.01 6.08
N TYR A 4 -21.10 19.12 5.53
CA TYR A 4 -20.61 18.19 4.49
C TYR A 4 -20.24 16.82 5.04
N TYR A 5 -20.06 16.69 6.35
CA TYR A 5 -19.65 15.46 7.01
C TYR A 5 -20.81 14.69 7.65
N GLU A 6 -21.93 15.35 7.90
CA GLU A 6 -23.10 14.71 8.52
C GLU A 6 -23.88 13.80 7.58
N GLU A 7 -23.72 13.96 6.26
CA GLU A 7 -24.39 13.14 5.25
C GLU A 7 -23.74 11.75 5.04
N TYR A 8 -22.53 11.52 5.62
CA TYR A 8 -21.78 10.27 5.52
C TYR A 8 -21.56 9.62 6.89
N ASP A 9 -22.63 9.10 7.46
CA ASP A 9 -22.66 8.55 8.82
C ASP A 9 -21.65 7.41 9.08
N GLY A 10 -21.22 6.71 8.06
CA GLY A 10 -20.16 5.71 8.15
C GLY A 10 -18.72 6.25 7.93
N THR A 11 -18.55 7.42 7.33
CA THR A 11 -17.24 7.97 6.99
C THR A 11 -16.58 8.74 8.12
N ASN A 12 -17.37 9.35 9.03
CA ASN A 12 -16.84 10.11 10.14
C ASN A 12 -16.02 9.27 11.11
N LEU A 13 -16.50 8.09 11.49
CA LEU A 13 -15.76 7.18 12.35
C LEU A 13 -14.45 6.74 11.71
N TYR A 14 -14.46 6.43 10.42
CA TYR A 14 -13.26 6.05 9.67
C TYR A 14 -12.28 7.19 9.49
N TRP A 15 -12.75 8.43 9.34
CA TRP A 15 -11.90 9.61 9.28
C TRP A 15 -11.15 9.83 10.59
N HIS A 16 -11.83 9.74 11.71
CA HIS A 16 -11.20 9.87 13.03
C HIS A 16 -10.19 8.75 13.28
N ILE A 17 -10.54 7.49 13.02
CA ILE A 17 -9.58 6.37 13.11
C ILE A 17 -8.36 6.62 12.22
N ASN A 18 -8.55 7.16 11.02
CA ASN A 18 -7.46 7.45 10.10
C ASN A 18 -6.56 8.58 10.60
N GLN A 19 -7.14 9.63 11.19
CA GLN A 19 -6.36 10.69 11.85
C GLN A 19 -5.61 10.15 13.06
N ASP A 20 -6.24 9.32 13.87
CA ASP A 20 -5.62 8.70 15.04
C ASP A 20 -4.44 7.81 14.62
N ILE A 21 -4.55 7.02 13.56
CA ILE A 21 -3.44 6.24 13.01
C ILE A 21 -2.31 7.15 12.53
N ALA A 22 -2.62 8.27 11.89
CA ALA A 22 -1.61 9.22 11.44
C ALA A 22 -0.91 9.92 12.61
N LEU A 23 -1.65 10.27 13.67
CA LEU A 23 -1.12 10.87 14.89
C LEU A 23 -0.29 9.87 15.69
N LEU A 24 -0.75 8.63 15.83
CA LEU A 24 0.01 7.55 16.48
C LEU A 24 1.36 7.30 15.78
N GLY A 25 1.41 7.49 14.45
CA GLY A 25 2.65 7.39 13.67
C GLY A 25 3.72 8.42 14.03
N MET A 26 3.35 9.50 14.70
CA MET A 26 4.29 10.55 15.10
C MET A 26 4.98 10.24 16.43
N SER A 27 4.44 9.35 17.27
CA SER A 27 4.97 9.10 18.62
C SER A 27 6.03 8.00 18.69
N GLY A 28 6.13 7.12 17.67
CA GLY A 28 7.11 6.03 17.63
C GLY A 28 7.00 5.00 18.75
N ASP A 29 5.91 5.01 19.50
CA ASP A 29 5.69 4.15 20.66
C ASP A 29 5.42 2.69 20.23
N ARG A 30 6.05 1.74 20.94
CA ARG A 30 5.91 0.30 20.70
C ARG A 30 4.47 -0.19 20.87
N ASP A 31 3.72 0.39 21.80
CA ASP A 31 2.32 0.02 22.04
C ASP A 31 1.44 0.39 20.84
N ASN A 32 1.77 1.48 20.16
CA ASN A 32 1.11 1.87 18.91
C ASN A 32 1.32 0.85 17.80
N HIS A 33 2.49 0.21 17.73
CA HIS A 33 2.75 -0.87 16.76
C HIS A 33 1.82 -2.07 16.98
N ILE A 34 1.53 -2.41 18.24
CA ILE A 34 0.60 -3.49 18.58
C ILE A 34 -0.82 -3.12 18.16
N ILE A 35 -1.25 -1.89 18.43
CA ILE A 35 -2.58 -1.38 18.05
C ILE A 35 -2.73 -1.41 16.53
N VAL A 36 -1.77 -0.82 15.82
CA VAL A 36 -1.77 -0.77 14.34
C VAL A 36 -1.74 -2.18 13.75
N GLY A 37 -0.94 -3.10 14.31
CA GLY A 37 -0.90 -4.49 13.89
C GLY A 37 -2.24 -5.20 14.06
N ARG A 38 -2.99 -4.93 15.13
CA ARG A 38 -4.35 -5.47 15.33
C ARG A 38 -5.35 -4.89 14.33
N ILE A 39 -5.30 -3.58 14.10
CA ILE A 39 -6.15 -2.92 13.10
C ILE A 39 -5.87 -3.53 11.71
N LEU A 40 -4.59 -3.67 11.35
CA LEU A 40 -4.17 -4.22 10.08
C LEU A 40 -4.64 -5.66 9.90
N SER A 41 -4.49 -6.52 10.93
CA SER A 41 -4.94 -7.91 10.89
C SER A 41 -6.45 -8.07 10.75
N GLY A 42 -7.23 -7.09 11.24
CA GLY A 42 -8.68 -7.03 11.08
C GLY A 42 -9.15 -6.34 9.79
N THR A 43 -8.23 -5.77 9.02
CA THR A 43 -8.56 -4.99 7.82
C THR A 43 -8.48 -5.89 6.58
N THR A 44 -9.59 -6.55 6.26
CA THR A 44 -9.77 -7.23 4.98
C THR A 44 -11.16 -6.92 4.50
N SER A 45 -11.39 -6.84 3.20
CA SER A 45 -12.73 -6.61 2.67
C SER A 45 -13.66 -7.77 2.97
N GLY A 46 -13.10 -8.97 3.16
CA GLY A 46 -13.88 -10.22 3.29
C GLY A 46 -14.81 -10.44 2.09
N GLY A 47 -14.67 -9.62 1.07
CA GLY A 47 -15.66 -9.35 0.08
C GLY A 47 -15.34 -9.93 -1.29
N ARG A 48 -16.38 -9.98 -2.08
CA ARG A 48 -16.32 -10.32 -3.49
C ARG A 48 -15.67 -9.16 -4.25
N ARG A 49 -14.75 -9.48 -5.19
CA ARG A 49 -14.20 -8.47 -6.09
C ARG A 49 -15.32 -7.79 -6.85
N VAL A 50 -15.39 -6.45 -6.79
CA VAL A 50 -16.30 -5.67 -7.61
C VAL A 50 -15.80 -5.75 -9.06
N PRO A 51 -16.60 -6.26 -10.01
CA PRO A 51 -16.18 -6.29 -11.40
C PRO A 51 -15.87 -4.88 -11.90
N ALA A 52 -14.70 -4.71 -12.50
CA ALA A 52 -14.27 -3.41 -13.05
C ALA A 52 -15.29 -2.84 -14.07
N LYS A 53 -16.02 -3.72 -14.73
CA LYS A 53 -17.10 -3.37 -15.66
C LYS A 53 -18.25 -2.68 -14.96
N ASP A 54 -18.66 -3.17 -13.79
CA ASP A 54 -19.81 -2.61 -13.06
C ASP A 54 -19.43 -1.27 -12.41
N ALA A 55 -18.23 -1.17 -11.89
CA ALA A 55 -17.69 0.08 -11.36
C ALA A 55 -17.57 1.20 -12.41
N TYR A 56 -17.32 0.83 -13.67
CA TYR A 56 -17.21 1.79 -14.78
C TYR A 56 -18.57 2.22 -15.34
N ASN A 57 -19.47 1.25 -15.56
CA ASN A 57 -20.78 1.52 -16.19
C ASN A 57 -21.71 2.36 -15.32
N GLU A 58 -21.54 2.32 -14.01
CA GLU A 58 -22.37 3.06 -13.07
C GLU A 58 -21.78 4.44 -12.71
N GLY A 59 -20.58 4.76 -13.18
CA GLY A 59 -19.87 5.99 -12.79
C GLY A 59 -19.60 6.07 -11.28
N ARG A 60 -19.86 4.97 -10.57
CA ARG A 60 -19.70 4.86 -9.12
C ARG A 60 -18.47 4.04 -8.82
N ILE A 61 -17.49 4.67 -8.21
CA ILE A 61 -16.64 3.95 -7.26
C ILE A 61 -17.61 3.43 -6.22
N ASP A 62 -17.53 2.14 -5.88
CA ASP A 62 -18.31 1.64 -4.75
C ASP A 62 -17.96 2.47 -3.53
N LEU A 63 -18.86 3.39 -3.17
CA LEU A 63 -18.62 4.35 -2.08
C LEU A 63 -18.36 3.65 -0.76
N GLN A 64 -18.79 2.38 -0.61
CA GLN A 64 -18.53 1.55 0.57
C GLN A 64 -17.06 1.14 0.68
N LEU A 65 -16.32 1.07 -0.44
CA LEU A 65 -14.91 0.70 -0.45
C LEU A 65 -13.96 1.89 -0.19
N ILE A 66 -14.40 3.12 -0.41
CA ILE A 66 -13.56 4.31 -0.19
C ILE A 66 -13.03 4.39 1.26
N PRO A 67 -13.87 4.25 2.31
CA PRO A 67 -13.38 4.25 3.69
C PRO A 67 -12.40 3.12 3.97
N TYR A 68 -12.64 1.95 3.36
CA TYR A 68 -11.77 0.79 3.48
C TYR A 68 -10.39 1.06 2.86
N TYR A 69 -10.33 1.60 1.65
CA TYR A 69 -9.08 1.96 0.99
C TYR A 69 -8.33 3.07 1.71
N ASN A 70 -9.02 4.11 2.17
CA ASN A 70 -8.40 5.18 2.93
C ASN A 70 -7.75 4.66 4.23
N ARG A 71 -8.39 3.71 4.90
CA ARG A 71 -7.81 3.04 6.07
C ARG A 71 -6.50 2.34 5.71
N ILE A 72 -6.48 1.57 4.61
CA ILE A 72 -5.29 0.86 4.17
C ILE A 72 -4.17 1.85 3.81
N ILE A 73 -4.47 2.91 3.09
CA ILE A 73 -3.50 3.95 2.73
C ILE A 73 -2.86 4.55 3.98
N ASN A 74 -3.65 4.86 5.02
CA ASN A 74 -3.11 5.40 6.26
C ASN A 74 -2.27 4.39 7.03
N LEU A 75 -2.65 3.10 7.02
CA LEU A 75 -1.81 2.03 7.58
C LEU A 75 -0.48 1.90 6.83
N CYS A 76 -0.48 2.05 5.50
CA CYS A 76 0.73 2.08 4.70
C CYS A 76 1.62 3.26 5.09
N PHE A 77 1.07 4.47 5.18
CA PHE A 77 1.82 5.67 5.58
C PHE A 77 2.40 5.56 6.99
N TYR A 78 1.67 4.94 7.92
CA TYR A 78 2.21 4.64 9.23
C TYR A 78 3.39 3.68 9.14
N ALA A 79 3.22 2.54 8.45
CA ALA A 79 4.22 1.50 8.34
C ALA A 79 5.48 1.95 7.57
N GLU A 80 5.34 2.83 6.58
CA GLU A 80 6.48 3.40 5.86
C GLU A 80 7.38 4.25 6.77
N ARG A 81 6.79 4.97 7.71
CA ARG A 81 7.52 5.80 8.68
C ARG A 81 8.04 5.01 9.86
N ASN A 82 7.25 4.04 10.32
CA ASN A 82 7.51 3.23 11.49
C ASN A 82 7.45 1.73 11.13
N PRO A 83 8.30 1.25 10.21
CA PRO A 83 8.24 -0.11 9.74
C PRO A 83 8.57 -1.10 10.85
N SER A 84 7.83 -2.21 10.86
CA SER A 84 8.00 -3.29 11.83
C SER A 84 7.69 -4.64 11.19
N HIS A 85 8.44 -5.66 11.55
CA HIS A 85 8.15 -7.03 11.14
C HIS A 85 6.76 -7.52 11.60
N LEU A 86 6.21 -6.92 12.64
CA LEU A 86 4.85 -7.20 13.14
C LEU A 86 3.75 -6.93 12.10
N PHE A 87 4.02 -6.07 11.13
CA PHE A 87 3.04 -5.69 10.10
C PHE A 87 3.04 -6.61 8.88
N ILE A 88 4.08 -7.44 8.71
CA ILE A 88 4.27 -8.27 7.52
C ILE A 88 3.04 -9.13 7.26
N HIS A 89 2.63 -9.94 8.24
CA HIS A 89 1.50 -10.85 8.09
C HIS A 89 0.20 -10.12 7.71
N GLY A 90 -0.06 -8.96 8.33
CA GLY A 90 -1.26 -8.19 8.04
C GLY A 90 -1.28 -7.62 6.61
N PHE A 91 -0.17 -7.07 6.15
CA PHE A 91 -0.05 -6.57 4.77
C PHE A 91 -0.06 -7.68 3.73
N GLU A 92 0.57 -8.83 4.01
CA GLU A 92 0.50 -10.00 3.11
C GLU A 92 -0.93 -10.49 2.95
N LYS A 93 -1.69 -10.54 4.04
CA LYS A 93 -3.12 -10.87 4.02
C LYS A 93 -3.94 -9.87 3.20
N LEU A 94 -3.58 -8.57 3.22
CA LEU A 94 -4.22 -7.58 2.36
C LEU A 94 -3.93 -7.83 0.88
N LEU A 95 -2.70 -8.23 0.51
CA LEU A 95 -2.38 -8.59 -0.87
C LEU A 95 -3.11 -9.85 -1.35
N ASP A 96 -3.59 -10.70 -0.44
CA ASP A 96 -4.44 -11.85 -0.77
C ASP A 96 -5.92 -11.46 -0.94
N ASP A 97 -6.31 -10.25 -0.52
CA ASP A 97 -7.67 -9.75 -0.71
C ASP A 97 -7.94 -9.50 -2.18
N VAL A 98 -9.01 -10.09 -2.70
CA VAL A 98 -9.40 -10.02 -4.12
C VAL A 98 -9.69 -8.60 -4.62
N ASN A 99 -9.92 -7.66 -3.72
CA ASN A 99 -10.16 -6.26 -4.07
C ASN A 99 -8.87 -5.42 -4.06
N ILE A 100 -7.74 -6.00 -3.67
CA ILE A 100 -6.48 -5.27 -3.48
C ILE A 100 -5.37 -5.84 -4.36
N GLY A 101 -5.12 -7.14 -4.30
CA GLY A 101 -3.99 -7.78 -4.98
C GLY A 101 -4.30 -8.17 -6.43
N GLY A 102 -3.26 -8.20 -7.27
CA GLY A 102 -3.33 -8.67 -8.66
C GLY A 102 -3.89 -7.64 -9.63
N PHE A 103 -3.65 -6.37 -9.40
CA PHE A 103 -4.13 -5.26 -10.24
C PHE A 103 -3.08 -4.69 -11.20
N LYS A 104 -1.88 -5.27 -11.30
CA LYS A 104 -0.92 -4.88 -12.33
C LYS A 104 -1.62 -4.74 -13.68
N THR A 105 -1.37 -3.62 -14.35
CA THR A 105 -2.08 -3.27 -15.58
C THR A 105 -1.32 -3.75 -16.82
N THR A 106 -2.06 -4.21 -17.79
CA THR A 106 -1.50 -4.77 -19.04
C THR A 106 -2.00 -4.04 -20.28
N CYS A 107 -2.92 -3.08 -20.10
CA CYS A 107 -3.49 -2.34 -21.20
C CYS A 107 -3.86 -0.90 -20.79
N TYR A 108 -3.70 0.07 -21.70
CA TYR A 108 -4.01 1.49 -21.45
C TYR A 108 -5.52 1.81 -21.32
N LYS A 109 -6.38 0.86 -21.66
CA LYS A 109 -7.83 1.03 -21.56
C LYS A 109 -8.40 0.54 -20.21
N GLU A 110 -7.57 0.61 -19.19
CA GLU A 110 -8.02 0.24 -17.85
C GLU A 110 -9.01 1.26 -17.28
N THR A 111 -9.93 0.76 -16.47
CA THR A 111 -10.86 1.63 -15.77
C THR A 111 -10.15 2.43 -14.69
N ARG A 112 -10.67 3.62 -14.38
CA ARG A 112 -10.16 4.45 -13.28
C ARG A 112 -10.11 3.67 -11.95
N TRP A 113 -11.08 2.81 -11.72
CA TRP A 113 -11.13 1.93 -10.56
C TRP A 113 -9.93 0.98 -10.49
N ARG A 114 -9.62 0.33 -11.61
CA ARG A 114 -8.50 -0.61 -11.68
C ARG A 114 -7.16 0.08 -11.44
N LEU A 115 -6.98 1.28 -11.99
CA LEU A 115 -5.80 2.10 -11.73
C LEU A 115 -5.69 2.51 -10.26
N TYR A 116 -6.82 2.82 -9.63
CA TYR A 116 -6.85 3.12 -8.21
C TYR A 116 -6.46 1.91 -7.35
N SER A 117 -6.96 0.73 -7.68
CA SER A 117 -6.62 -0.53 -6.99
C SER A 117 -5.14 -0.91 -7.20
N ALA A 118 -4.61 -0.73 -8.42
CA ALA A 118 -3.20 -0.93 -8.71
C ALA A 118 -2.30 0.00 -7.89
N ASN A 119 -2.69 1.25 -7.75
CA ASN A 119 -1.98 2.22 -6.92
C ASN A 119 -1.99 1.82 -5.43
N LEU A 120 -3.14 1.34 -4.94
CA LEU A 120 -3.25 0.84 -3.58
C LEU A 120 -2.37 -0.40 -3.33
N GLU A 121 -2.36 -1.35 -4.27
CA GLU A 121 -1.48 -2.51 -4.23
C GLU A 121 -0.01 -2.10 -4.14
N LEU A 122 0.39 -1.08 -4.91
CA LEU A 122 1.75 -0.53 -4.86
C LEU A 122 2.09 0.10 -3.50
N PHE A 123 1.17 0.84 -2.88
CA PHE A 123 1.40 1.38 -1.53
C PHE A 123 1.57 0.28 -0.50
N ILE A 124 0.75 -0.76 -0.57
CA ILE A 124 0.88 -1.91 0.33
C ILE A 124 2.22 -2.62 0.10
N ALA A 125 2.60 -2.83 -1.16
CA ALA A 125 3.86 -3.47 -1.50
C ALA A 125 5.07 -2.67 -0.98
N ALA A 126 5.04 -1.33 -1.10
CA ALA A 126 6.09 -0.46 -0.59
C ALA A 126 6.19 -0.53 0.93
N ALA A 127 5.07 -0.39 1.65
CA ALA A 127 5.04 -0.49 3.11
C ALA A 127 5.53 -1.87 3.58
N LEU A 128 5.07 -2.94 2.93
CA LEU A 128 5.46 -4.32 3.22
C LEU A 128 6.95 -4.57 2.99
N ALA A 129 7.50 -4.08 1.87
CA ALA A 129 8.91 -4.19 1.57
C ALA A 129 9.78 -3.42 2.57
N ARG A 130 9.35 -2.23 3.02
CA ARG A 130 10.02 -1.46 4.06
C ARG A 130 9.99 -2.15 5.43
N CYS A 131 8.96 -2.95 5.69
CA CYS A 131 8.88 -3.83 6.86
C CYS A 131 9.77 -5.07 6.75
N GLY A 132 10.47 -5.30 5.64
CA GLY A 132 11.42 -6.39 5.44
C GLY A 132 10.88 -7.61 4.72
N SER A 133 9.68 -7.55 4.12
CA SER A 133 9.09 -8.67 3.39
C SER A 133 9.60 -8.77 1.94
N VAL A 134 9.96 -9.97 1.55
CA VAL A 134 10.31 -10.31 0.15
C VAL A 134 9.11 -10.18 -0.77
N ARG A 135 7.91 -10.50 -0.28
CA ARG A 135 6.69 -10.44 -1.07
C ARG A 135 6.40 -9.00 -1.54
N GLY A 136 6.62 -8.01 -0.67
CA GLY A 136 6.51 -6.61 -1.06
C GLY A 136 7.47 -6.25 -2.19
N ILE A 137 8.73 -6.71 -2.11
CA ILE A 137 9.73 -6.54 -3.16
C ILE A 137 9.27 -7.20 -4.47
N GLN A 138 8.72 -8.41 -4.42
CA GLN A 138 8.26 -9.12 -5.62
C GLN A 138 7.14 -8.36 -6.33
N VAL A 139 6.16 -7.84 -5.59
CA VAL A 139 5.10 -7.02 -6.17
C VAL A 139 5.68 -5.75 -6.81
N LEU A 140 6.62 -5.06 -6.16
CA LEU A 140 7.29 -3.90 -6.76
C LEU A 140 8.06 -4.27 -8.04
N LEU A 141 8.72 -5.43 -8.09
CA LEU A 141 9.37 -5.93 -9.31
C LEU A 141 8.38 -6.16 -10.45
N ASP A 142 7.21 -6.71 -10.13
CA ASP A 142 6.17 -6.97 -11.13
C ASP A 142 5.66 -5.67 -11.76
N TYR A 143 5.66 -4.57 -11.02
CA TYR A 143 5.27 -3.26 -11.52
C TYR A 143 6.38 -2.53 -12.32
N LEU A 144 7.61 -3.01 -12.37
CA LEU A 144 8.67 -2.39 -13.19
C LEU A 144 8.41 -2.46 -14.68
N ASP A 145 7.62 -3.42 -15.15
CA ASP A 145 7.21 -3.57 -16.55
C ASP A 145 5.72 -3.24 -16.78
N ASP A 146 5.06 -2.58 -15.79
CA ASP A 146 3.71 -2.06 -15.99
C ASP A 146 3.69 -1.05 -17.15
N ILE A 147 2.58 -1.00 -17.90
CA ILE A 147 2.45 -0.07 -19.01
C ILE A 147 2.42 1.39 -18.60
N HIS A 148 1.97 1.69 -17.36
CA HIS A 148 1.89 3.05 -16.82
C HIS A 148 3.25 3.47 -16.25
N SER A 149 3.81 4.53 -16.83
CA SER A 149 5.12 5.06 -16.44
C SER A 149 5.19 5.47 -14.96
N ASP A 150 4.08 5.95 -14.41
CA ASP A 150 4.03 6.39 -13.02
C ASP A 150 4.17 5.23 -12.05
N PHE A 151 3.54 4.09 -12.34
CA PHE A 151 3.68 2.88 -11.54
C PHE A 151 5.10 2.31 -11.62
N ARG A 152 5.69 2.24 -12.82
CA ARG A 152 7.09 1.83 -12.99
C ARG A 152 8.04 2.72 -12.19
N ARG A 153 7.85 4.04 -12.29
CA ARG A 153 8.69 5.03 -11.59
C ARG A 153 8.57 4.90 -10.09
N PHE A 154 7.33 4.72 -9.58
CA PHE A 154 7.10 4.49 -8.17
C PHE A 154 7.80 3.21 -7.70
N ALA A 155 7.59 2.09 -8.37
CA ALA A 155 8.21 0.81 -8.02
C ALA A 155 9.75 0.90 -8.02
N ARG A 156 10.36 1.50 -9.06
CA ARG A 156 11.81 1.72 -9.11
C ARG A 156 12.32 2.55 -7.94
N LYS A 157 11.62 3.66 -7.62
CA LYS A 157 11.98 4.54 -6.50
C LYS A 157 11.99 3.79 -5.17
N GLU A 158 10.97 2.98 -4.91
CA GLU A 158 10.87 2.21 -3.68
C GLU A 158 11.93 1.09 -3.60
N LEU A 159 12.15 0.37 -4.69
CA LEU A 159 13.22 -0.64 -4.77
C LEU A 159 14.60 -0.02 -4.53
N PHE A 160 14.88 1.14 -5.13
CA PHE A 160 16.13 1.86 -4.89
C PHE A 160 16.27 2.29 -3.42
N ALA A 161 15.19 2.82 -2.82
CA ALA A 161 15.21 3.25 -1.43
C ALA A 161 15.51 2.11 -0.45
N ILE A 162 15.03 0.89 -0.77
CA ILE A 162 15.20 -0.29 0.08
C ILE A 162 16.54 -0.98 -0.17
N LEU A 163 16.90 -1.23 -1.43
CA LEU A 163 18.08 -2.02 -1.81
C LEU A 163 19.35 -1.17 -1.99
N LYS A 164 19.22 0.17 -1.95
CA LYS A 164 20.33 1.13 -2.07
C LYS A 164 21.15 1.00 -3.35
N LYS A 165 20.59 0.41 -4.38
CA LYS A 165 21.21 0.27 -5.69
C LYS A 165 20.15 0.45 -6.76
N ASP A 166 20.43 1.30 -7.75
CA ASP A 166 19.53 1.50 -8.88
C ASP A 166 19.90 0.53 -10.00
N CYS A 167 18.94 -0.26 -10.44
CA CYS A 167 19.03 -1.14 -11.58
C CYS A 167 18.07 -0.69 -12.71
N GLU A 168 17.62 0.55 -12.66
CA GLU A 168 16.65 1.11 -13.61
C GLU A 168 15.40 0.23 -13.74
N TYR A 169 15.09 -0.23 -14.95
CA TYR A 169 13.95 -1.12 -15.23
C TYR A 169 14.42 -2.54 -15.59
N ASP A 170 15.67 -2.87 -15.31
CA ASP A 170 16.22 -4.22 -15.52
C ASP A 170 15.81 -5.15 -14.37
N ILE A 171 14.74 -5.91 -14.58
CA ILE A 171 14.19 -6.86 -13.61
C ILE A 171 15.23 -7.94 -13.23
N VAL A 172 16.07 -8.37 -14.19
CA VAL A 172 17.09 -9.40 -13.94
C VAL A 172 18.18 -8.86 -13.02
N ALA A 173 18.59 -7.61 -13.24
CA ALA A 173 19.55 -6.95 -12.37
C ALA A 173 19.00 -6.75 -10.96
N TRP A 174 17.73 -6.37 -10.82
CA TRP A 174 17.06 -6.28 -9.52
C TRP A 174 17.00 -7.62 -8.80
N LYS A 175 16.59 -8.70 -9.47
CA LYS A 175 16.56 -10.05 -8.88
C LYS A 175 17.93 -10.46 -8.37
N ARG A 176 19.00 -10.21 -9.12
CA ARG A 176 20.37 -10.48 -8.67
C ARG A 176 20.77 -9.66 -7.42
N GLN A 177 20.20 -8.47 -7.22
CA GLN A 177 20.44 -7.69 -5.99
C GLN A 177 19.68 -8.28 -4.81
N ILE A 178 18.45 -8.74 -5.03
CA ILE A 178 17.62 -9.37 -3.99
C ILE A 178 18.28 -10.68 -3.50
N ASP A 179 18.77 -11.51 -4.42
CA ASP A 179 19.43 -12.78 -4.10
C ASP A 179 20.69 -12.62 -3.23
N LYS A 180 21.26 -11.41 -3.19
CA LYS A 180 22.40 -11.09 -2.32
C LYS A 180 21.99 -10.63 -0.90
N GLN A 181 20.72 -10.42 -0.67
CA GLN A 181 20.22 -9.96 0.62
C GLN A 181 20.02 -11.11 1.60
N THR A 182 20.15 -10.79 2.88
CA THR A 182 19.79 -11.71 3.97
C THR A 182 18.33 -11.48 4.33
N PHE A 183 17.57 -12.54 4.56
CA PHE A 183 16.17 -12.44 4.90
C PHE A 183 15.90 -12.78 6.38
N PRO A 184 14.93 -12.13 7.05
CA PRO A 184 14.13 -11.00 6.55
C PRO A 184 15.00 -9.80 6.21
N LEU A 185 14.55 -9.01 5.23
CA LEU A 185 15.26 -7.79 4.84
C LEU A 185 15.33 -6.81 6.02
N ARG A 186 16.35 -5.95 5.98
CA ARG A 186 16.48 -4.88 6.96
C ARG A 186 15.28 -3.93 6.83
N ILE A 187 14.70 -3.58 7.98
CA ILE A 187 13.69 -2.53 8.08
C ILE A 187 14.27 -1.21 7.55
N THR A 188 13.52 -0.56 6.66
CA THR A 188 13.95 0.68 5.99
C THR A 188 12.89 1.77 6.14
N PRO A 189 12.94 2.60 7.21
CA PRO A 189 12.01 3.70 7.40
C PRO A 189 12.06 4.70 6.24
N LEU A 190 10.91 5.28 5.91
CA LEU A 190 10.84 6.43 5.04
C LEU A 190 11.37 7.65 5.80
N VAL A 191 12.60 8.03 5.51
CA VAL A 191 13.15 9.29 6.01
C VAL A 191 12.57 10.40 5.14
N LYS A 192 11.83 11.33 5.73
CA LYS A 192 11.57 12.61 5.07
C LYS A 192 12.89 13.37 5.10
N ASP A 193 13.43 13.67 3.92
CA ASP A 193 14.45 14.70 3.82
C ASP A 193 13.78 15.99 4.32
N ILE A 194 14.12 16.37 5.55
CA ILE A 194 13.81 17.69 6.07
C ILE A 194 14.81 18.57 5.35
N GLU A 195 14.41 19.20 4.26
CA GLU A 195 15.12 20.35 3.74
C GLU A 195 15.09 21.41 4.84
N ILE A 196 16.24 21.64 5.47
CA ILE A 196 16.50 22.72 6.42
C ILE A 196 16.79 23.98 5.63
#